data_f07e82275d1c5906a2c0cc9cb8926ce0
#
_entry.id   f07e82275d1c5906a2c0cc9cb8926ce0
#
_cell.length_a   1.000
_cell.length_b   1.000
_cell.length_c   1.000
_cell.angle_alpha   90.00
_cell.angle_beta   90.00
_cell.angle_gamma   90.00
#
_symmetry.space_group_name_H-M   'P 1'
#
loop_
_entity.id
_entity.type
_entity.pdbx_description
1 polymer ?
#
loop_
_entity_poly.entity_id
_entity_poly.type
_entity_poly.pdbx_seq_one_letter_code
_entity_poly.pdbx_strand_id
1 'polypeptide(L)'
;MQLINNNLKILYSSLKKKKADYYFVSTSDEFLNEYVPDYNMRLKWLTNFSGSNGYALVSEKKNFFFTDGRYLQQANKELPKNFKIFDLNKENLIKFFAGLKNKSVLVDTKCFSKNLIIEISKSLQQSNSKLIHDRKNLIDCIWLERPIEQIKKFFILKKKECGEAFEEKL
;
A
#
# COMPACT_ATOMS: atom_id res chain seq x y z
N MET A 1 -11.93 -0.71 15.20
CA MET A 1 -12.18 0.68 14.71
C MET A 1 -11.37 1.72 15.49
N GLN A 2 -11.33 1.69 16.83
CA GLN A 2 -10.55 2.65 17.65
C GLN A 2 -9.04 2.60 17.36
N LEU A 3 -8.46 1.39 17.23
CA LEU A 3 -7.05 1.18 16.89
C LEU A 3 -6.68 1.81 15.54
N ILE A 4 -7.48 1.57 14.50
CA ILE A 4 -7.22 2.12 13.15
C ILE A 4 -7.28 3.66 13.15
N ASN A 5 -8.23 4.24 13.88
CA ASN A 5 -8.29 5.70 14.02
C ASN A 5 -7.04 6.26 14.71
N ASN A 6 -6.44 5.51 15.65
CA ASN A 6 -5.19 5.88 16.29
C ASN A 6 -4.01 5.80 15.30
N ASN A 7 -3.91 4.72 14.51
CA ASN A 7 -2.89 4.56 13.48
C ASN A 7 -2.91 5.72 12.47
N LEU A 8 -4.12 6.09 12.01
CA LEU A 8 -4.31 7.25 11.13
C LEU A 8 -3.84 8.56 11.77
N LYS A 9 -4.17 8.81 13.04
CA LYS A 9 -3.71 10.02 13.76
C LYS A 9 -2.19 10.09 13.86
N ILE A 10 -1.53 8.97 14.16
CA ILE A 10 -0.07 8.87 14.21
C ILE A 10 0.52 9.17 12.83
N LEU A 11 -0.06 8.60 11.76
CA LEU A 11 0.36 8.87 10.38
C LEU A 11 0.22 10.37 10.05
N TYR A 12 -0.90 11.01 10.37
CA TYR A 12 -1.11 12.44 10.10
C TYR A 12 -0.07 13.32 10.79
N SER A 13 0.24 13.02 12.05
CA SER A 13 1.29 13.73 12.79
C SER A 13 2.66 13.56 12.14
N SER A 14 2.96 12.38 11.61
CA SER A 14 4.20 12.08 10.92
C SER A 14 4.29 12.77 9.55
N LEU A 15 3.18 12.87 8.82
CA LEU A 15 3.09 13.63 7.56
C LEU A 15 3.40 15.11 7.77
N LYS A 16 2.86 15.72 8.83
CA LYS A 16 3.18 17.11 9.19
C LYS A 16 4.67 17.34 9.40
N LYS A 17 5.34 16.43 10.14
CA LYS A 17 6.80 16.49 10.35
C LYS A 17 7.58 16.37 9.03
N LYS A 18 7.09 15.57 8.08
CA LYS A 18 7.68 15.38 6.75
C LYS A 18 7.27 16.47 5.74
N LYS A 19 6.43 17.43 6.13
CA LYS A 19 5.89 18.49 5.27
C LYS A 19 5.22 17.92 4.01
N ALA A 20 4.48 16.82 4.14
CA ALA A 20 3.74 16.18 3.07
C ALA A 20 2.23 16.29 3.33
N ASP A 21 1.44 16.52 2.26
CA ASP A 21 -0.01 16.63 2.35
C ASP A 21 -0.67 15.26 2.41
N TYR A 22 -0.13 14.28 1.67
CA TYR A 22 -0.69 12.93 1.55
C TYR A 22 0.39 11.86 1.71
N TYR A 23 -0.04 10.70 2.19
CA TYR A 23 0.72 9.45 2.09
C TYR A 23 0.00 8.50 1.16
N PHE A 24 0.74 7.94 0.18
CA PHE A 24 0.22 6.96 -0.75
C PHE A 24 0.78 5.58 -0.42
N VAL A 25 -0.11 4.61 -0.19
CA VAL A 25 0.24 3.24 0.21
C VAL A 25 -0.59 2.23 -0.58
N SER A 26 0.02 1.10 -0.92
CA SER A 26 -0.60 -0.04 -1.63
C SER A 26 -0.71 -1.28 -0.74
N THR A 27 -1.45 -2.28 -1.21
CA THR A 27 -1.40 -3.63 -0.66
C THR A 27 -0.07 -4.31 -0.89
N SER A 28 0.67 -3.93 -1.95
CA SER A 28 1.93 -4.56 -2.32
C SER A 28 3.07 -4.25 -1.36
N ASP A 29 3.99 -5.19 -1.23
CA ASP A 29 5.28 -5.01 -0.57
C ASP A 29 6.40 -4.63 -1.57
N GLU A 30 7.63 -4.57 -1.11
CA GLU A 30 8.82 -4.26 -1.90
C GLU A 30 9.20 -5.32 -2.94
N PHE A 31 8.61 -6.50 -2.88
CA PHE A 31 8.79 -7.58 -3.85
C PHE A 31 7.62 -7.66 -4.84
N LEU A 32 6.60 -6.83 -4.67
CA LEU A 32 5.34 -6.83 -5.42
C LEU A 32 4.63 -8.20 -5.37
N ASN A 33 4.72 -8.88 -4.23
CA ASN A 33 4.08 -10.17 -4.03
C ASN A 33 2.56 -10.07 -4.10
N GLU A 34 1.91 -11.09 -4.66
CA GLU A 34 0.46 -11.25 -4.59
C GLU A 34 0.01 -11.59 -3.17
N TYR A 35 0.77 -12.44 -2.48
CA TYR A 35 0.54 -12.82 -1.09
C TYR A 35 1.56 -12.14 -0.20
N VAL A 36 1.15 -10.99 0.33
CA VAL A 36 2.01 -10.18 1.19
C VAL A 36 2.06 -10.78 2.59
N PRO A 37 3.24 -11.02 3.17
CA PRO A 37 3.37 -11.54 4.52
C PRO A 37 2.91 -10.52 5.56
N ASP A 38 2.46 -11.00 6.72
CA ASP A 38 1.83 -10.18 7.77
C ASP A 38 2.69 -8.96 8.17
N TYR A 39 4.01 -9.12 8.23
CA TYR A 39 4.93 -8.03 8.56
C TYR A 39 5.00 -6.93 7.49
N ASN A 40 4.51 -7.17 6.28
CA ASN A 40 4.45 -6.20 5.17
C ASN A 40 3.02 -5.74 4.85
N MET A 41 1.99 -6.19 5.57
CA MET A 41 0.60 -5.78 5.36
C MET A 41 0.31 -4.35 5.83
N ARG A 42 1.08 -3.39 5.31
CA ARG A 42 1.04 -1.98 5.72
C ARG A 42 -0.31 -1.32 5.50
N LEU A 43 -0.95 -1.59 4.35
CA LEU A 43 -2.27 -1.06 4.05
C LEU A 43 -3.33 -1.59 5.03
N LYS A 44 -3.30 -2.89 5.33
CA LYS A 44 -4.19 -3.52 6.31
C LYS A 44 -4.01 -2.92 7.70
N TRP A 45 -2.78 -2.75 8.16
CA TRP A 45 -2.49 -2.12 9.45
C TRP A 45 -3.05 -0.70 9.54
N LEU A 46 -2.95 0.07 8.46
CA LEU A 46 -3.39 1.46 8.42
C LEU A 46 -4.91 1.59 8.29
N THR A 47 -5.56 0.72 7.52
CA THR A 47 -6.96 0.90 7.08
C THR A 47 -7.91 -0.20 7.52
N ASN A 48 -7.40 -1.32 8.02
CA ASN A 48 -8.11 -2.58 8.27
C ASN A 48 -8.55 -3.32 7.00
N PHE A 49 -8.27 -2.83 5.81
CA PHE A 49 -8.62 -3.52 4.57
C PHE A 49 -7.76 -4.77 4.36
N SER A 50 -8.40 -5.92 4.20
CA SER A 50 -7.75 -7.22 4.09
C SER A 50 -7.74 -7.83 2.68
N GLY A 51 -8.29 -7.13 1.68
CA GLY A 51 -8.26 -7.55 0.28
C GLY A 51 -6.88 -7.45 -0.35
N SER A 52 -6.63 -8.20 -1.43
CA SER A 52 -5.31 -8.28 -2.06
C SER A 52 -5.02 -7.18 -3.09
N ASN A 53 -6.00 -6.33 -3.42
CA ASN A 53 -5.79 -5.21 -4.34
C ASN A 53 -6.40 -3.91 -3.82
N GLY A 54 -5.56 -2.96 -3.47
CA GLY A 54 -6.02 -1.68 -2.97
C GLY A 54 -4.90 -0.65 -2.83
N TYR A 55 -5.29 0.61 -2.95
CA TYR A 55 -4.43 1.77 -2.71
C TYR A 55 -5.15 2.73 -1.78
N ALA A 56 -4.44 3.30 -0.84
CA ALA A 56 -4.96 4.39 -0.02
C ALA A 56 -4.13 5.65 -0.21
N LEU A 57 -4.80 6.78 -0.40
CA LEU A 57 -4.22 8.11 -0.36
C LEU A 57 -4.77 8.81 0.88
N VAL A 58 -3.91 9.02 1.87
CA VAL A 58 -4.31 9.35 3.24
C VAL A 58 -3.79 10.72 3.64
N SER A 59 -4.67 11.56 4.20
CA SER A 59 -4.32 12.85 4.78
C SER A 59 -5.21 13.17 5.99
N GLU A 60 -4.84 14.15 6.78
CA GLU A 60 -5.64 14.59 7.94
C GLU A 60 -7.06 15.03 7.55
N LYS A 61 -7.23 15.60 6.35
CA LYS A 61 -8.49 16.19 5.90
C LYS A 61 -9.37 15.23 5.12
N LYS A 62 -8.78 14.38 4.28
CA LYS A 62 -9.51 13.50 3.35
C LYS A 62 -8.72 12.23 3.09
N ASN A 63 -9.40 11.10 3.21
CA ASN A 63 -8.84 9.79 2.89
C ASN A 63 -9.56 9.21 1.68
N PHE A 64 -8.79 8.68 0.76
CA PHE A 64 -9.30 8.06 -0.46
C PHE A 64 -8.79 6.64 -0.53
N PHE A 65 -9.64 5.74 -1.01
CA PHE A 65 -9.31 4.35 -1.20
C PHE A 65 -9.71 3.90 -2.59
N PHE A 66 -8.83 3.19 -3.26
CA PHE A 66 -9.04 2.72 -4.62
C PHE A 66 -8.88 1.21 -4.64
N THR A 67 -9.86 0.51 -5.19
CA THR A 67 -9.84 -0.94 -5.36
C THR A 67 -10.67 -1.34 -6.58
N ASP A 68 -10.54 -2.57 -7.04
CA ASP A 68 -11.37 -3.08 -8.13
C ASP A 68 -12.73 -3.61 -7.65
N GLY A 69 -13.61 -3.91 -8.59
CA GLY A 69 -14.99 -4.31 -8.31
C GLY A 69 -15.15 -5.50 -7.38
N ARG A 70 -14.16 -6.43 -7.33
CA ARG A 70 -14.19 -7.61 -6.46
C ARG A 70 -14.21 -7.25 -4.99
N TYR A 71 -13.56 -6.14 -4.63
CA TYR A 71 -13.33 -5.75 -3.23
C TYR A 71 -14.18 -4.56 -2.77
N LEU A 72 -15.06 -3.98 -3.60
CA LEU A 72 -15.86 -2.80 -3.22
C LEU A 72 -16.75 -3.05 -1.99
N GLN A 73 -17.43 -4.20 -1.94
CA GLN A 73 -18.26 -4.55 -0.79
C GLN A 73 -17.44 -4.75 0.48
N GLN A 74 -16.30 -5.41 0.36
CA GLN A 74 -15.37 -5.65 1.45
C GLN A 74 -14.80 -4.32 1.96
N ALA A 75 -14.34 -3.45 1.06
CA ALA A 75 -13.85 -2.13 1.41
C ALA A 75 -14.88 -1.30 2.18
N ASN A 76 -16.15 -1.32 1.76
CA ASN A 76 -17.24 -0.63 2.45
C ASN A 76 -17.48 -1.15 3.88
N LYS A 77 -17.21 -2.43 4.13
CA LYS A 77 -17.39 -3.05 5.46
C LYS A 77 -16.19 -2.84 6.38
N GLU A 78 -14.98 -2.91 5.84
CA GLU A 78 -13.73 -2.94 6.60
C GLU A 78 -13.13 -1.57 6.85
N LEU A 79 -13.24 -0.64 5.89
CA LEU A 79 -12.63 0.68 5.99
C LEU A 79 -13.34 1.58 7.01
N PRO A 80 -12.60 2.47 7.69
CA PRO A 80 -13.20 3.55 8.46
C PRO A 80 -14.12 4.43 7.58
N LYS A 81 -15.20 4.95 8.16
CA LYS A 81 -16.21 5.77 7.46
C LYS A 81 -15.67 7.07 6.83
N ASN A 82 -14.50 7.51 7.23
CA ASN A 82 -13.82 8.70 6.70
C ASN A 82 -13.05 8.46 5.41
N PHE A 83 -13.15 7.25 4.81
CA PHE A 83 -12.60 6.95 3.50
C PHE A 83 -13.65 7.10 2.40
N LYS A 84 -13.29 7.83 1.32
CA LYS A 84 -14.05 7.81 0.08
C LYS A 84 -13.49 6.70 -0.81
N ILE A 85 -14.34 5.75 -1.18
CA ILE A 85 -13.96 4.56 -1.96
C ILE A 85 -14.23 4.80 -3.43
N PHE A 86 -13.29 4.41 -4.28
CA PHE A 86 -13.33 4.48 -5.74
C PHE A 86 -13.11 3.12 -6.37
N ASP A 87 -13.90 2.83 -7.41
CA ASP A 87 -13.74 1.65 -8.25
C ASP A 87 -12.71 1.93 -9.35
N LEU A 88 -11.58 1.23 -9.34
CA LEU A 88 -10.51 1.36 -10.34
C LEU A 88 -10.95 1.01 -11.78
N ASN A 89 -12.06 0.26 -11.95
CA ASN A 89 -12.63 -0.01 -13.26
C ASN A 89 -13.40 1.21 -13.83
N LYS A 90 -13.82 2.14 -12.99
CA LYS A 90 -14.59 3.34 -13.38
C LYS A 90 -13.76 4.62 -13.24
N GLU A 91 -12.89 4.67 -12.25
CA GLU A 91 -12.10 5.84 -11.89
C GLU A 91 -10.62 5.62 -12.24
N ASN A 92 -10.09 6.45 -13.11
CA ASN A 92 -8.69 6.39 -13.47
C ASN A 92 -7.82 7.02 -12.37
N LEU A 93 -6.98 6.20 -11.72
CA LEU A 93 -6.09 6.62 -10.65
C LEU A 93 -5.17 7.78 -11.09
N ILE A 94 -4.64 7.75 -12.30
CA ILE A 94 -3.73 8.78 -12.82
C ILE A 94 -4.47 10.12 -13.00
N LYS A 95 -5.70 10.09 -13.52
CA LYS A 95 -6.56 11.29 -13.61
C LYS A 95 -6.87 11.86 -12.24
N PHE A 96 -7.07 11.00 -11.24
CA PHE A 96 -7.26 11.44 -9.87
C PHE A 96 -6.05 12.24 -9.36
N PHE A 97 -4.83 11.74 -9.57
CA PHE A 97 -3.61 12.45 -9.18
C PHE A 97 -3.43 13.77 -9.96
N ALA A 98 -3.82 13.84 -11.23
CA ALA A 98 -3.83 15.08 -12.01
C ALA A 98 -4.76 16.16 -11.43
N GLY A 99 -5.82 15.75 -10.73
CA GLY A 99 -6.74 16.65 -10.04
C GLY A 99 -6.22 17.22 -8.70
N LEU A 100 -5.12 16.70 -8.16
CA LEU A 100 -4.51 17.20 -6.93
C LEU A 100 -3.71 18.45 -7.24
N LYS A 101 -4.19 19.62 -6.82
CA LYS A 101 -3.52 20.92 -7.10
C LYS A 101 -2.66 21.35 -5.92
N ASN A 102 -1.40 21.73 -6.18
CA ASN A 102 -0.45 22.27 -5.19
C ASN A 102 -0.29 21.34 -3.97
N LYS A 103 -0.10 20.03 -4.22
CA LYS A 103 0.00 19.00 -3.18
C LYS A 103 1.33 18.26 -3.24
N SER A 104 1.77 17.81 -2.08
CA SER A 104 2.90 16.92 -1.92
C SER A 104 2.42 15.53 -1.48
N VAL A 105 2.82 14.50 -2.24
CA VAL A 105 2.45 13.10 -1.96
C VAL A 105 3.72 12.35 -1.58
N LEU A 106 3.77 11.86 -0.34
CA LEU A 106 4.84 11.01 0.15
C LEU A 106 4.53 9.55 -0.18
N VAL A 107 5.51 8.80 -0.67
CA VAL A 107 5.34 7.40 -1.08
C VAL A 107 6.63 6.60 -0.91
N ASP A 108 6.53 5.36 -0.45
CA ASP A 108 7.61 4.39 -0.57
C ASP A 108 7.54 3.74 -1.95
N THR A 109 8.37 4.20 -2.87
CA THR A 109 8.34 3.76 -4.28
C THR A 109 8.73 2.31 -4.49
N LYS A 110 9.34 1.64 -3.51
CA LYS A 110 9.67 0.21 -3.59
C LYS A 110 8.43 -0.68 -3.62
N CYS A 111 7.31 -0.19 -3.04
CA CYS A 111 6.04 -0.93 -2.99
C CYS A 111 5.16 -0.71 -4.24
N PHE A 112 5.71 -0.20 -5.33
CA PHE A 112 4.97 0.11 -6.56
C PHE A 112 5.77 -0.23 -7.80
N SER A 113 5.09 -0.54 -8.90
CA SER A 113 5.77 -0.67 -10.19
C SER A 113 6.38 0.66 -10.63
N LYS A 114 7.55 0.59 -11.27
CA LYS A 114 8.26 1.77 -11.79
C LYS A 114 7.37 2.60 -12.73
N ASN A 115 6.61 1.93 -13.60
CA ASN A 115 5.74 2.61 -14.57
C ASN A 115 4.65 3.42 -13.87
N LEU A 116 3.98 2.84 -12.87
CA LEU A 116 2.93 3.54 -12.11
C LEU A 116 3.50 4.79 -11.41
N ILE A 117 4.67 4.70 -10.80
CA ILE A 117 5.31 5.85 -10.15
C ILE A 117 5.66 6.95 -11.15
N ILE A 118 6.16 6.60 -12.33
CA ILE A 118 6.46 7.57 -13.40
C ILE A 118 5.17 8.29 -13.86
N GLU A 119 4.09 7.54 -14.09
CA GLU A 119 2.81 8.11 -14.52
C GLU A 119 2.20 9.03 -13.47
N ILE A 120 2.20 8.60 -12.20
CA ILE A 120 1.73 9.44 -11.07
C ILE A 120 2.58 10.71 -10.96
N SER A 121 3.91 10.59 -11.06
CA SER A 121 4.81 11.74 -10.96
C SER A 121 4.54 12.77 -12.06
N LYS A 122 4.42 12.32 -13.32
CA LYS A 122 4.07 13.18 -14.47
C LYS A 122 2.71 13.85 -14.27
N SER A 123 1.73 13.11 -13.76
CA SER A 123 0.37 13.59 -13.53
C SER A 123 0.33 14.67 -12.44
N LEU A 124 1.05 14.46 -11.33
CA LEU A 124 1.19 15.46 -10.27
C LEU A 124 1.86 16.75 -10.76
N GLN A 125 2.90 16.64 -11.60
CA GLN A 125 3.58 17.82 -12.16
C GLN A 125 2.64 18.72 -12.97
N GLN A 126 1.67 18.15 -13.69
CA GLN A 126 0.67 18.91 -14.46
C GLN A 126 -0.21 19.80 -13.59
N SER A 127 -0.36 19.48 -12.31
CA SER A 127 -1.17 20.20 -11.33
C SER A 127 -0.34 20.98 -10.29
N ASN A 128 0.92 21.27 -10.61
CA ASN A 128 1.88 21.92 -9.70
C ASN A 128 2.01 21.17 -8.35
N SER A 129 1.91 19.86 -8.40
CA SER A 129 2.05 18.95 -7.27
C SER A 129 3.32 18.12 -7.42
N LYS A 130 3.76 17.47 -6.34
CA LYS A 130 5.01 16.70 -6.37
C LYS A 130 4.88 15.37 -5.65
N LEU A 131 5.61 14.38 -6.16
CA LEU A 131 5.88 13.13 -5.48
C LEU A 131 7.14 13.27 -4.62
N ILE A 132 7.08 12.80 -3.39
CA ILE A 132 8.23 12.77 -2.46
C ILE A 132 8.54 11.31 -2.17
N HIS A 133 9.78 10.90 -2.41
CA HIS A 133 10.23 9.54 -2.11
C HIS A 133 10.48 9.38 -0.61
N ASP A 134 9.85 8.39 -0.01
CA ASP A 134 10.10 8.02 1.38
C ASP A 134 11.25 7.00 1.43
N ARG A 135 12.40 7.41 1.94
CA ARG A 135 13.58 6.54 2.04
C ARG A 135 13.39 5.39 3.01
N LYS A 136 12.61 5.61 4.07
CA LYS A 136 12.19 4.62 5.05
C LYS A 136 10.68 4.65 5.09
N ASN A 137 10.02 3.52 4.78
CA ASN A 137 8.57 3.45 4.77
C ASN A 137 7.99 4.05 6.05
N LEU A 138 7.13 5.05 5.91
CA LEU A 138 6.61 5.81 7.05
C LEU A 138 5.80 4.91 8.00
N ILE A 139 5.06 3.93 7.45
CA ILE A 139 4.31 2.99 8.27
C ILE A 139 5.26 2.13 9.09
N ASP A 140 6.36 1.64 8.51
CA ASP A 140 7.35 0.83 9.22
C ASP A 140 7.99 1.59 10.41
N CYS A 141 8.07 2.92 10.30
CA CYS A 141 8.60 3.78 11.37
C CYS A 141 7.61 3.98 12.54
N ILE A 142 6.31 3.81 12.30
CA ILE A 142 5.25 4.10 13.28
C ILE A 142 4.48 2.85 13.73
N TRP A 143 4.66 1.72 13.07
CA TRP A 143 4.05 0.44 13.42
C TRP A 143 4.88 -0.27 14.48
N LEU A 144 4.66 0.07 15.74
CA LEU A 144 5.48 -0.43 16.86
C LEU A 144 5.37 -1.94 17.07
N GLU A 145 4.18 -2.51 16.85
CA GLU A 145 3.88 -3.94 17.01
C GLU A 145 3.97 -4.70 15.67
N ARG A 146 4.83 -4.22 14.75
CA ARG A 146 5.01 -4.87 13.46
C ARG A 146 5.52 -6.31 13.67
N PRO A 147 4.87 -7.32 13.06
CA PRO A 147 5.36 -8.69 13.13
C PRO A 147 6.80 -8.80 12.62
N ILE A 148 7.56 -9.70 13.24
CA ILE A 148 8.95 -9.95 12.84
C ILE A 148 8.96 -10.91 11.66
N GLU A 149 9.79 -10.62 10.66
CA GLU A 149 10.02 -11.53 9.55
C GLU A 149 10.58 -12.86 10.03
N GLN A 150 9.90 -13.95 9.71
CA GLN A 150 10.36 -15.31 10.01
C GLN A 150 11.12 -15.87 8.82
N ILE A 151 12.45 -15.87 8.90
CA ILE A 151 13.29 -16.51 7.90
C ILE A 151 13.17 -18.02 8.05
N LYS A 152 12.48 -18.67 7.10
CA LYS A 152 12.38 -20.13 7.03
C LYS A 152 13.55 -20.67 6.23
N LYS A 153 14.14 -21.76 6.74
CA LYS A 153 15.19 -22.49 6.00
C LYS A 153 14.60 -23.16 4.77
N PHE A 154 15.36 -23.21 3.70
CA PHE A 154 15.02 -24.05 2.56
C PHE A 154 15.02 -25.51 2.98
N PHE A 155 14.10 -26.29 2.44
CA PHE A 155 14.08 -27.73 2.57
C PHE A 155 14.02 -28.38 1.18
N ILE A 156 14.65 -29.53 1.07
CA ILE A 156 14.64 -30.31 -0.18
C ILE A 156 13.59 -31.39 -0.02
N LEU A 157 12.67 -31.46 -0.96
CA LEU A 157 11.66 -32.52 -1.02
C LEU A 157 12.36 -33.88 -1.28
N LYS A 158 11.96 -34.89 -0.52
CA LYS A 158 12.42 -36.26 -0.74
C LYS A 158 11.68 -36.89 -1.93
N LYS A 159 12.28 -37.88 -2.57
CA LYS A 159 11.66 -38.59 -3.71
C LYS A 159 10.22 -39.03 -3.47
N LYS A 160 9.90 -39.52 -2.26
CA LYS A 160 8.53 -39.92 -1.87
C LYS A 160 7.51 -38.77 -1.82
N GLU A 161 7.98 -37.51 -1.79
CA GLU A 161 7.15 -36.31 -1.70
C GLU A 161 6.98 -35.64 -3.08
N CYS A 162 7.92 -35.84 -4.00
CA CYS A 162 7.92 -35.22 -5.33
C CYS A 162 7.89 -36.23 -6.52
N GLY A 163 7.86 -37.53 -6.23
CA GLY A 163 7.79 -38.60 -7.23
C GLY A 163 9.14 -38.98 -7.86
N GLU A 164 9.95 -37.97 -8.25
CA GLU A 164 11.26 -38.15 -8.89
C GLU A 164 12.35 -37.42 -8.15
N ALA A 165 13.55 -37.97 -8.10
CA ALA A 165 14.71 -37.26 -7.58
C ALA A 165 15.19 -36.19 -8.57
N PHE A 166 15.97 -35.21 -8.07
CA PHE A 166 16.53 -34.13 -8.90
C PHE A 166 17.34 -34.67 -10.08
N GLU A 167 18.16 -35.69 -9.85
CA GLU A 167 19.02 -36.33 -10.84
C GLU A 167 18.23 -37.07 -11.94
N GLU A 168 17.00 -37.47 -11.64
CA GLU A 168 16.09 -38.14 -12.59
C GLU A 168 15.35 -37.13 -13.49
N LYS A 169 15.38 -35.84 -13.14
CA LYS A 169 14.70 -34.75 -13.89
C LYS A 169 15.64 -34.01 -14.85
N LEU A 170 16.95 -34.22 -14.71
CA LEU A 170 18.00 -33.66 -15.57
C LEU A 170 18.35 -34.60 -16.70
#